data_b2949b49e59af51d4483bdcdc114d825
#
_entry.id   b2949b49e59af51d4483bdcdc114d825
#
_cell.length_a   1.000
_cell.length_b   1.000
_cell.length_c   1.000
_cell.angle_alpha   90.00
_cell.angle_beta   90.00
_cell.angle_gamma   90.00
#
_symmetry.space_group_name_H-M   'P 1'
#
loop_
_entity.id
_entity.type
_entity.pdbx_description
1 polymer ?
#
loop_
_entity_poly.entity_id
_entity_poly.type
_entity_poly.pdbx_seq_one_letter_code
_entity_poly.pdbx_strand_id
1 'polypeptide(L)'
;MERAGRSTFDGANAMFPGVHKLQVYCGSGNNGGDGYIVARLAKEAGLEVAVCALKKPDGLKGDAATAAGLWQAAGGEVQLWPQDRLDESDLVFDALLGTGLDREPAGDYGAAVDRINRSGKPVVAVDIPSGLNADTGVAMGRAVMADL
;
A
#
# COMPACT_ATOMS: atom_id res chain seq x y z
N MET A 1 -12.20 4.70 7.22
CA MET A 1 -11.33 3.97 6.27
C MET A 1 -11.59 4.37 4.82
N GLU A 2 -12.83 4.35 4.37
CA GLU A 2 -13.15 4.75 2.99
C GLU A 2 -12.72 6.18 2.66
N ARG A 3 -12.94 7.11 3.56
CA ARG A 3 -12.56 8.52 3.38
C ARG A 3 -11.05 8.69 3.28
N ALA A 4 -10.28 7.98 4.10
CA ALA A 4 -8.82 8.04 4.08
C ALA A 4 -8.26 7.50 2.78
N GLY A 5 -8.78 6.36 2.32
CA GLY A 5 -8.37 5.77 1.05
C GLY A 5 -8.69 6.67 -0.14
N ARG A 6 -9.87 7.26 -0.16
CA ARG A 6 -10.27 8.17 -1.24
C ARG A 6 -9.39 9.43 -1.26
N SER A 7 -9.13 10.01 -0.08
CA SER A 7 -8.27 11.20 0.00
C SER A 7 -6.87 10.91 -0.53
N THR A 8 -6.31 9.74 -0.16
CA THR A 8 -4.99 9.32 -0.64
C THR A 8 -4.99 9.13 -2.16
N PHE A 9 -6.00 8.45 -2.68
CA PHE A 9 -6.11 8.21 -4.13
C PHE A 9 -6.24 9.52 -4.90
N ASP A 10 -7.11 10.41 -4.46
CA ASP A 10 -7.32 11.70 -5.12
C ASP A 10 -6.06 12.56 -5.11
N GLY A 11 -5.33 12.59 -3.99
CA GLY A 11 -4.07 13.30 -3.88
C GLY A 11 -3.00 12.75 -4.82
N ALA A 12 -2.89 11.44 -4.89
CA ALA A 12 -1.94 10.79 -5.80
C ALA A 12 -2.29 11.05 -7.27
N ASN A 13 -3.57 11.01 -7.60
CA ASN A 13 -4.04 11.24 -8.96
C ASN A 13 -3.75 12.68 -9.41
N ALA A 14 -3.86 13.65 -8.50
CA ALA A 14 -3.53 15.03 -8.78
C ALA A 14 -2.02 15.24 -8.97
N MET A 15 -1.19 14.56 -8.17
CA MET A 15 0.26 14.70 -8.20
C MET A 15 0.93 13.94 -9.34
N PHE A 16 0.36 12.79 -9.71
CA PHE A 16 0.92 11.93 -10.76
C PHE A 16 -0.12 11.66 -11.86
N PRO A 17 -0.50 12.69 -12.63
CA PRO A 17 -1.46 12.50 -13.71
C PRO A 17 -0.84 11.63 -14.82
N GLY A 18 -1.66 10.84 -15.49
CA GLY A 18 -1.20 9.99 -16.57
C GLY A 18 -0.70 8.62 -16.13
N VAL A 19 -0.77 8.30 -14.85
CA VAL A 19 -0.46 6.96 -14.35
C VAL A 19 -1.55 5.99 -14.80
N HIS A 20 -1.15 4.81 -15.27
CA HIS A 20 -2.07 3.76 -15.73
C HIS A 20 -1.97 2.47 -14.94
N LYS A 21 -0.82 2.18 -14.36
CA LYS A 21 -0.54 0.91 -13.67
C LYS A 21 -0.05 1.17 -12.26
N LEU A 22 -0.75 0.61 -11.29
CA LEU A 22 -0.44 0.76 -9.87
C LEU A 22 -0.02 -0.56 -9.25
N GLN A 23 0.98 -0.51 -8.37
CA GLN A 23 1.29 -1.60 -7.45
C GLN A 23 0.97 -1.13 -6.03
N VAL A 24 0.10 -1.86 -5.34
CA VAL A 24 -0.26 -1.57 -3.95
C VAL A 24 0.28 -2.67 -3.06
N TYR A 25 0.98 -2.31 -2.00
CA TYR A 25 1.46 -3.26 -0.98
C TYR A 25 0.62 -3.10 0.27
N CYS A 26 -0.06 -4.17 0.67
CA CYS A 26 -0.96 -4.17 1.81
C CYS A 26 -0.43 -5.02 2.95
N GLY A 27 -0.30 -4.42 4.13
CA GLY A 27 -0.05 -5.13 5.37
C GLY A 27 -1.33 -5.70 5.95
N SER A 28 -1.24 -6.22 7.17
CA SER A 28 -2.35 -6.92 7.84
C SER A 28 -3.22 -6.02 8.71
N GLY A 29 -2.80 -4.77 8.96
CA GLY A 29 -3.53 -3.83 9.83
C GLY A 29 -4.44 -2.88 9.07
N ASN A 30 -4.88 -1.83 9.75
CA ASN A 30 -5.78 -0.83 9.17
C ASN A 30 -5.17 -0.11 7.98
N ASN A 31 -3.87 0.13 8.00
CA ASN A 31 -3.18 0.76 6.87
C ASN A 31 -3.30 -0.11 5.60
N GLY A 32 -3.16 -1.43 5.75
CA GLY A 32 -3.40 -2.36 4.66
C GLY A 32 -4.83 -2.27 4.14
N GLY A 33 -5.79 -2.13 5.05
CA GLY A 33 -7.20 -1.91 4.69
C GLY A 33 -7.39 -0.67 3.83
N ASP A 34 -6.74 0.42 4.18
CA ASP A 34 -6.76 1.65 3.38
C ASP A 34 -6.15 1.40 1.99
N GLY A 35 -5.11 0.57 1.91
CA GLY A 35 -4.51 0.17 0.65
C GLY A 35 -5.50 -0.59 -0.26
N TYR A 36 -6.29 -1.50 0.30
CA TYR A 36 -7.35 -2.18 -0.47
C TYR A 36 -8.40 -1.21 -1.00
N ILE A 37 -8.74 -0.18 -0.21
CA ILE A 37 -9.67 0.85 -0.66
C ILE A 37 -9.09 1.65 -1.82
N VAL A 38 -7.83 2.08 -1.72
CA VAL A 38 -7.14 2.76 -2.82
C VAL A 38 -7.15 1.89 -4.07
N ALA A 39 -6.83 0.60 -3.94
CA ALA A 39 -6.83 -0.33 -5.06
C ALA A 39 -8.21 -0.42 -5.74
N ARG A 40 -9.27 -0.54 -4.94
CA ARG A 40 -10.63 -0.59 -5.48
C ARG A 40 -11.02 0.69 -6.20
N LEU A 41 -10.75 1.84 -5.61
CA LEU A 41 -11.06 3.14 -6.23
C LEU A 41 -10.30 3.33 -7.54
N ALA A 42 -9.03 2.94 -7.57
CA ALA A 42 -8.21 3.04 -8.78
C ALA A 42 -8.75 2.12 -9.88
N LYS A 43 -9.15 0.89 -9.54
CA LYS A 43 -9.75 -0.04 -10.49
C LYS A 43 -11.07 0.50 -11.05
N GLU A 44 -11.90 1.06 -10.19
CA GLU A 44 -13.16 1.70 -10.61
C GLU A 44 -12.93 2.90 -11.54
N ALA A 45 -11.79 3.57 -11.38
CA ALA A 45 -11.40 4.68 -12.25
C ALA A 45 -10.75 4.23 -13.57
N GLY A 46 -10.66 2.92 -13.82
CA GLY A 46 -10.14 2.39 -15.08
C GLY A 46 -8.65 2.10 -15.10
N LEU A 47 -7.96 2.19 -13.96
CA LEU A 47 -6.53 1.90 -13.89
C LEU A 47 -6.28 0.40 -13.71
N GLU A 48 -5.10 -0.07 -14.15
CA GLU A 48 -4.65 -1.42 -13.87
C GLU A 48 -4.02 -1.43 -12.48
N VAL A 49 -4.47 -2.34 -11.62
CA VAL A 49 -4.03 -2.39 -10.22
C VAL A 49 -3.60 -3.81 -9.87
N ALA A 50 -2.39 -3.92 -9.32
CA ALA A 50 -1.90 -5.14 -8.71
C ALA A 50 -1.79 -4.93 -7.21
N VAL A 51 -2.26 -5.89 -6.42
CA VAL A 51 -2.15 -5.87 -4.96
C VAL A 51 -1.21 -7.00 -4.53
N CYS A 52 -0.21 -6.66 -3.75
CA CYS A 52 0.66 -7.61 -3.08
C CYS A 52 0.39 -7.53 -1.58
N ALA A 53 -0.06 -8.63 -0.99
CA ALA A 53 -0.40 -8.69 0.43
C ALA A 53 0.68 -9.45 1.20
N LEU A 54 1.02 -8.97 2.39
CA LEU A 54 1.95 -9.63 3.30
C LEU A 54 1.27 -10.72 4.13
N LYS A 55 -0.06 -10.72 4.14
CA LYS A 55 -0.88 -11.72 4.82
C LYS A 55 -2.10 -12.01 3.96
N LYS A 56 -2.52 -13.27 3.91
CA LYS A 56 -3.72 -13.66 3.17
C LYS A 56 -4.94 -12.87 3.65
N PRO A 57 -5.80 -12.41 2.73
CA PRO A 57 -7.02 -11.69 3.11
C PRO A 57 -7.90 -12.41 4.12
N ASP A 58 -7.96 -13.75 4.05
CA ASP A 58 -8.75 -14.56 4.98
C ASP A 58 -8.31 -14.42 6.44
N GLY A 59 -7.07 -14.01 6.68
CA GLY A 59 -6.55 -13.80 8.02
C GLY A 59 -6.75 -12.38 8.55
N LEU A 60 -7.34 -11.49 7.78
CA LEU A 60 -7.60 -10.13 8.21
C LEU A 60 -8.84 -10.04 9.09
N LYS A 61 -8.95 -8.96 9.86
CA LYS A 61 -10.06 -8.74 10.80
C LYS A 61 -10.60 -7.32 10.65
N GLY A 62 -11.86 -7.13 11.10
CA GLY A 62 -12.48 -5.81 11.18
C GLY A 62 -12.56 -5.10 9.83
N ASP A 63 -12.26 -3.80 9.85
CA ASP A 63 -12.35 -2.95 8.67
C ASP A 63 -11.40 -3.38 7.56
N ALA A 64 -10.23 -3.90 7.90
CA ALA A 64 -9.28 -4.40 6.90
C ALA A 64 -9.86 -5.60 6.14
N ALA A 65 -10.52 -6.52 6.83
CA ALA A 65 -11.20 -7.66 6.20
C ALA A 65 -12.32 -7.21 5.27
N THR A 66 -13.10 -6.22 5.70
CA THR A 66 -14.18 -5.65 4.90
C THR A 66 -13.62 -5.00 3.62
N ALA A 67 -12.56 -4.20 3.75
CA ALA A 67 -11.93 -3.53 2.61
C ALA A 67 -11.37 -4.53 1.60
N ALA A 68 -10.69 -5.58 2.06
CA ALA A 68 -10.16 -6.63 1.21
C ALA A 68 -11.28 -7.37 0.48
N GLY A 69 -12.39 -7.65 1.18
CA GLY A 69 -13.57 -8.28 0.59
C GLY A 69 -14.19 -7.44 -0.52
N LEU A 70 -14.28 -6.13 -0.33
CA LEU A 70 -14.80 -5.21 -1.35
C LEU A 70 -13.87 -5.16 -2.58
N TRP A 71 -12.56 -5.20 -2.37
CA TRP A 71 -11.60 -5.28 -3.48
C TRP A 71 -11.83 -6.56 -4.30
N GLN A 72 -11.95 -7.70 -3.65
CA GLN A 72 -12.18 -8.98 -4.30
C GLN A 72 -13.54 -9.01 -5.00
N ALA A 73 -14.60 -8.45 -4.38
CA ALA A 73 -15.92 -8.36 -4.98
C ALA A 73 -15.94 -7.47 -6.22
N ALA A 74 -15.06 -6.49 -6.30
CA ALA A 74 -14.91 -5.65 -7.49
C ALA A 74 -14.09 -6.33 -8.61
N GLY A 75 -13.73 -7.59 -8.45
CA GLY A 75 -12.93 -8.34 -9.41
C GLY A 75 -11.44 -8.25 -9.22
N GLY A 76 -10.99 -7.66 -8.12
CA GLY A 76 -9.58 -7.53 -7.81
C GLY A 76 -8.97 -8.84 -7.33
N GLU A 77 -7.73 -9.09 -7.74
CA GLU A 77 -6.96 -10.24 -7.30
C GLU A 77 -5.91 -9.81 -6.27
N VAL A 78 -5.50 -10.75 -5.43
CA VAL A 78 -4.46 -10.52 -4.42
C VAL A 78 -3.32 -11.49 -4.66
N GLN A 79 -2.12 -10.97 -4.89
CA GLN A 79 -0.91 -11.76 -4.91
C GLN A 79 -0.29 -11.72 -3.51
N LEU A 80 0.31 -12.82 -3.09
CA LEU A 80 0.99 -12.87 -1.80
C LEU A 80 2.48 -12.57 -1.98
N TRP A 81 3.04 -11.82 -1.04
CA TRP A 81 4.48 -11.57 -1.02
C TRP A 81 5.25 -12.91 -1.15
N PRO A 82 6.32 -13.00 -1.97
CA PRO A 82 7.00 -11.93 -2.68
C PRO A 82 6.51 -11.65 -4.11
N GLN A 83 5.35 -12.13 -4.49
CA GLN A 83 4.84 -11.94 -5.84
C GLN A 83 4.22 -10.56 -5.99
N ASP A 84 4.68 -9.80 -6.97
CA ASP A 84 4.15 -8.49 -7.30
C ASP A 84 4.33 -8.18 -8.78
N ARG A 85 3.87 -7.01 -9.20
CA ARG A 85 4.05 -6.47 -10.55
C ARG A 85 4.73 -5.10 -10.51
N LEU A 86 5.63 -4.91 -9.56
CA LEU A 86 6.30 -3.63 -9.33
C LEU A 86 7.03 -3.15 -10.59
N ASP A 87 7.73 -4.04 -11.27
CA ASP A 87 8.54 -3.66 -12.43
C ASP A 87 7.69 -3.13 -13.60
N GLU A 88 6.43 -3.52 -13.67
CA GLU A 88 5.49 -3.10 -14.72
C GLU A 88 4.66 -1.88 -14.30
N SER A 89 4.79 -1.41 -13.06
CA SER A 89 3.94 -0.34 -12.54
C SER A 89 4.53 1.04 -12.81
N ASP A 90 3.65 2.05 -12.81
CA ASP A 90 4.01 3.46 -12.95
C ASP A 90 4.09 4.15 -11.59
N LEU A 91 3.38 3.62 -10.60
CA LEU A 91 3.24 4.24 -9.29
C LEU A 91 3.04 3.15 -8.24
N VAL A 92 3.62 3.34 -7.06
CA VAL A 92 3.54 2.41 -5.94
C VAL A 92 2.81 3.06 -4.77
N PHE A 93 1.89 2.32 -4.16
CA PHE A 93 1.27 2.73 -2.89
C PHE A 93 1.82 1.85 -1.76
N ASP A 94 2.38 2.50 -0.75
CA ASP A 94 2.87 1.86 0.47
C ASP A 94 1.75 1.86 1.53
N ALA A 95 1.11 0.71 1.70
CA ALA A 95 0.12 0.46 2.73
C ALA A 95 0.55 -0.71 3.63
N LEU A 96 1.85 -0.83 3.88
CA LEU A 96 2.41 -1.92 4.67
C LEU A 96 2.20 -1.74 6.16
N LEU A 97 2.62 -0.60 6.70
CA LEU A 97 2.63 -0.33 8.14
C LEU A 97 2.12 1.09 8.39
N GLY A 98 1.38 1.25 9.47
CA GLY A 98 0.83 2.54 9.86
C GLY A 98 1.54 3.14 11.07
N THR A 99 0.81 3.96 11.83
CA THR A 99 1.34 4.75 12.94
C THR A 99 1.70 3.97 14.19
N GLY A 100 1.25 2.72 14.33
CA GLY A 100 1.50 1.90 15.52
C GLY A 100 2.87 1.24 15.59
N LEU A 101 3.75 1.53 14.64
CA LEU A 101 5.06 0.89 14.56
C LEU A 101 6.02 1.47 15.59
N ASP A 102 6.64 0.61 16.39
CA ASP A 102 7.59 0.98 17.44
C ASP A 102 9.00 0.38 17.26
N ARG A 103 9.24 -0.29 16.13
CA ARG A 103 10.52 -0.96 15.84
C ARG A 103 10.77 -1.00 14.33
N GLU A 104 12.02 -1.34 13.97
CA GLU A 104 12.40 -1.51 12.57
C GLU A 104 11.56 -2.60 11.89
N PRO A 105 11.06 -2.34 10.66
CA PRO A 105 10.44 -3.38 9.87
C PRO A 105 11.41 -4.55 9.65
N ALA A 106 10.94 -5.77 9.90
CA ALA A 106 11.75 -6.98 9.81
C ALA A 106 11.05 -8.05 8.98
N GLY A 107 11.77 -9.12 8.64
CA GLY A 107 11.23 -10.22 7.86
C GLY A 107 10.69 -9.76 6.51
N ASP A 108 9.49 -10.21 6.16
CA ASP A 108 8.87 -9.88 4.88
C ASP A 108 8.57 -8.39 4.75
N TYR A 109 8.19 -7.73 5.85
CA TYR A 109 7.95 -6.28 5.83
C TYR A 109 9.23 -5.50 5.51
N GLY A 110 10.35 -5.88 6.12
CA GLY A 110 11.64 -5.27 5.82
C GLY A 110 12.07 -5.50 4.38
N ALA A 111 11.88 -6.72 3.88
CA ALA A 111 12.20 -7.05 2.50
C ALA A 111 11.34 -6.27 1.51
N ALA A 112 10.05 -6.09 1.81
CA ALA A 112 9.15 -5.30 0.98
C ALA A 112 9.57 -3.82 0.95
N VAL A 113 9.94 -3.25 2.09
CA VAL A 113 10.47 -1.88 2.16
C VAL A 113 11.69 -1.73 1.25
N ASP A 114 12.64 -2.67 1.33
CA ASP A 114 13.84 -2.63 0.50
C ASP A 114 13.50 -2.71 -1.00
N ARG A 115 12.56 -3.58 -1.36
CA ARG A 115 12.14 -3.71 -2.75
C ARG A 115 11.52 -2.42 -3.30
N ILE A 116 10.65 -1.79 -2.53
CA ILE A 116 10.03 -0.52 -2.91
C ILE A 116 11.11 0.54 -3.12
N ASN A 117 12.04 0.67 -2.17
CA ASN A 117 13.10 1.68 -2.24
C ASN A 117 14.05 1.49 -3.42
N ARG A 118 14.27 0.24 -3.84
CA ARG A 118 15.13 -0.07 -4.98
C ARG A 118 14.44 0.07 -6.33
N SER A 119 13.13 0.24 -6.35
CA SER A 119 12.35 0.22 -7.59
C SER A 119 12.61 1.43 -8.49
N GLY A 120 12.96 2.57 -7.91
CA GLY A 120 13.07 3.82 -8.65
C GLY A 120 11.72 4.41 -9.07
N LYS A 121 10.61 3.80 -8.64
CA LYS A 121 9.26 4.28 -8.97
C LYS A 121 8.81 5.36 -8.00
N PRO A 122 7.90 6.26 -8.42
CA PRO A 122 7.23 7.15 -7.48
C PRO A 122 6.45 6.34 -6.44
N VAL A 123 6.47 6.78 -5.19
CA VAL A 123 5.83 6.09 -4.07
C VAL A 123 4.93 7.03 -3.30
N VAL A 124 3.70 6.59 -3.05
CA VAL A 124 2.74 7.28 -2.20
C VAL A 124 2.54 6.46 -0.92
N ALA A 125 2.79 7.05 0.22
CA ALA A 125 2.47 6.44 1.51
C ALA A 125 0.98 6.66 1.81
N VAL A 126 0.28 5.59 2.17
CA VAL A 126 -1.17 5.69 2.41
C VAL A 126 -1.47 6.41 3.72
N ASP A 127 -0.70 6.16 4.75
CA ASP A 127 -0.81 6.84 6.05
C ASP A 127 0.49 7.61 6.31
N ILE A 128 1.53 6.89 6.71
CA ILE A 128 2.88 7.43 6.77
C ILE A 128 3.82 6.42 6.09
N PRO A 129 5.00 6.86 5.60
CA PRO A 129 5.95 5.91 5.02
C PRO A 129 6.26 4.79 6.00
N SER A 130 6.13 3.54 5.55
CA SER A 130 6.36 2.37 6.40
C SER A 130 7.78 2.38 6.95
N GLY A 131 7.90 2.22 8.26
CA GLY A 131 9.18 2.26 8.96
C GLY A 131 9.51 3.59 9.62
N LEU A 132 8.74 4.65 9.37
CA LEU A 132 8.90 5.91 10.10
C LEU A 132 8.17 5.85 11.43
N ASN A 133 8.76 6.46 12.46
CA ASN A 133 8.08 6.68 13.71
C ASN A 133 7.16 7.90 13.56
N ALA A 134 5.88 7.74 13.88
CA ALA A 134 4.87 8.78 13.68
C ALA A 134 5.11 10.02 14.56
N ASP A 135 5.72 9.83 15.74
CA ASP A 135 5.94 10.92 16.69
C ASP A 135 7.22 11.73 16.35
N THR A 136 8.25 11.06 15.87
CA THR A 136 9.56 11.71 15.66
C THR A 136 9.85 12.01 14.18
N GLY A 137 9.16 11.35 13.26
CA GLY A 137 9.46 11.45 11.82
C GLY A 137 10.77 10.81 11.42
N VAL A 138 11.39 10.04 12.30
CA VAL A 138 12.69 9.41 12.06
C VAL A 138 12.51 7.95 11.66
N ALA A 139 13.32 7.49 10.70
CA ALA A 139 13.33 6.10 10.29
C ALA A 139 13.84 5.20 11.42
N MET A 140 13.15 4.08 11.63
CA MET A 140 13.54 3.07 12.62
C MET A 140 14.31 1.96 11.90
N GLY A 141 15.51 2.30 11.38
CA GLY A 141 16.33 1.44 10.56
C GLY A 141 15.90 1.49 9.10
N ARG A 142 14.93 0.67 8.70
CA ARG A 142 14.40 0.65 7.33
C ARG A 142 13.09 1.42 7.26
N ALA A 143 12.96 2.28 6.25
CA ALA A 143 11.72 2.99 5.98
C ALA A 143 11.53 3.20 4.49
N VAL A 144 10.27 3.20 4.05
CA VAL A 144 9.94 3.54 2.67
C VAL A 144 10.27 5.00 2.41
N MET A 145 10.92 5.26 1.28
CA MET A 145 11.21 6.63 0.81
C MET A 145 10.07 7.04 -0.12
N ALA A 146 9.09 7.73 0.44
CA ALA A 146 7.89 8.13 -0.27
C ALA A 146 8.02 9.52 -0.87
N ASP A 147 7.33 9.74 -2.00
CA ASP A 147 7.27 11.02 -2.70
C ASP A 147 6.04 11.83 -2.28
N LEU A 148 5.06 11.15 -1.68
CA LEU A 148 3.83 11.80 -1.21
C LEU A 148 3.33 11.15 0.07
#